data_9756acd80d8ccef487feeb38af5d749d
#
_entry.id   9756acd80d8ccef487feeb38af5d749d
#
_cell.length_a   1.000
_cell.length_b   1.000
_cell.length_c   1.000
_cell.angle_alpha   90.00
_cell.angle_beta   90.00
_cell.angle_gamma   90.00
#
_symmetry.space_group_name_H-M   'P 1'
#
loop_
_entity.id
_entity.type
_entity.pdbx_description
1 polymer ?
#
loop_
_entity_poly.entity_id
_entity_poly.type
_entity_poly.pdbx_seq_one_letter_code
_entity_poly.pdbx_strand_id
1 'polypeptide(L)'
;MQDYSGYGQPPSGDYGSTSPLPPMPPMPPRPPRRRIGLLSYLAVALAAGALGAGTVVAVYHPAASSSAAPQPSSSAPAPPPSAAVPPPTAGAGTNGGGQANLKGGVGQGLVIINTTLQYSSEAAAGTGMVINADGLVLTNNHVIENSTKITATVAATGKNYLAKVVGYDVTGDIALIQLQNASGLHPVPTGDSSQVKTGATVMAMGNAEGRSEIVTATGQVTGINQTITASDQGGAVTSETLHGMIETNANIVAGDSGGPLVNSAGQVIGMDTAGNDVSFNQQQPASGFAIPINTALAVAHQIRAGQASSSIVIGYPPFVGIYVGQSSSSNPQQQAAQQQQQQQQQGNGFGGFGNGFGGNGGSQSCYTNGTSLPVPTTIAPANSGTLVIGTICGSPAATAGVTAGSVVTSVNGQAVGAPQTLHGALGKFRPGATVSLTWVTPSGQHKTANVTLTAGPPL
;
A
#
# COMPACT_ATOMS: atom_id res chain seq x y z
N MET A 1 -46.99 -30.31 -54.31
CA MET A 1 -48.25 -30.78 -53.67
C MET A 1 -48.12 -30.66 -52.21
N GLN A 2 -49.01 -29.97 -51.66
CA GLN A 2 -49.54 -29.66 -50.36
C GLN A 2 -48.94 -28.53 -49.56
N ASP A 3 -49.72 -27.44 -49.63
CA ASP A 3 -49.85 -26.30 -48.75
C ASP A 3 -50.06 -26.69 -47.30
N TYR A 4 -49.51 -25.89 -46.39
CA TYR A 4 -50.15 -25.58 -45.11
C TYR A 4 -49.77 -24.17 -44.66
N SER A 5 -50.66 -23.23 -44.95
CA SER A 5 -50.80 -21.89 -44.35
C SER A 5 -51.52 -22.05 -43.00
N GLY A 6 -51.08 -21.32 -41.99
CA GLY A 6 -51.76 -21.24 -40.71
C GLY A 6 -51.08 -20.32 -39.70
N TYR A 7 -51.12 -19.00 -39.95
CA TYR A 7 -50.80 -18.00 -38.93
C TYR A 7 -52.09 -17.65 -38.16
N GLY A 8 -52.20 -18.11 -36.92
CA GLY A 8 -53.17 -17.64 -35.95
C GLY A 8 -52.66 -16.42 -35.21
N GLN A 9 -53.41 -15.31 -35.29
CA GLN A 9 -53.17 -14.13 -34.44
C GLN A 9 -53.50 -14.41 -32.96
N PRO A 10 -52.71 -13.84 -32.02
CA PRO A 10 -53.10 -13.89 -30.61
C PRO A 10 -54.20 -12.85 -30.31
N PRO A 11 -55.09 -13.13 -29.33
CA PRO A 11 -56.20 -12.26 -28.99
C PRO A 11 -55.71 -11.00 -28.25
N SER A 12 -56.38 -9.88 -28.60
CA SER A 12 -56.30 -8.58 -27.91
C SER A 12 -56.82 -8.69 -26.48
N GLY A 13 -55.93 -8.65 -25.46
CA GLY A 13 -56.28 -8.56 -24.04
C GLY A 13 -56.52 -7.11 -23.64
N ASP A 14 -57.72 -6.88 -23.12
CA ASP A 14 -58.23 -5.64 -22.54
C ASP A 14 -57.34 -5.17 -21.36
N TYR A 15 -56.78 -3.96 -21.43
CA TYR A 15 -56.11 -3.33 -20.30
C TYR A 15 -57.15 -2.69 -19.37
N GLY A 16 -57.59 -3.48 -18.39
CA GLY A 16 -58.41 -3.01 -17.27
C GLY A 16 -57.65 -2.02 -16.36
N SER A 17 -58.31 -0.89 -16.17
CA SER A 17 -58.18 0.17 -15.16
C SER A 17 -57.12 -0.01 -14.08
N THR A 18 -56.09 0.85 -14.08
CA THR A 18 -55.18 1.05 -12.98
C THR A 18 -55.89 1.67 -11.77
N SER A 19 -56.01 0.91 -10.68
CA SER A 19 -56.42 1.44 -9.38
C SER A 19 -55.32 2.41 -8.86
N PRO A 20 -55.69 3.58 -8.30
CA PRO A 20 -54.71 4.48 -7.70
C PRO A 20 -54.05 3.86 -6.48
N LEU A 21 -52.74 4.01 -6.38
CA LEU A 21 -51.94 3.59 -5.22
C LEU A 21 -52.45 4.30 -3.94
N PRO A 22 -52.45 3.63 -2.77
CA PRO A 22 -52.82 4.27 -1.52
C PRO A 22 -51.81 5.39 -1.17
N PRO A 23 -52.29 6.47 -0.51
CA PRO A 23 -51.41 7.56 -0.11
C PRO A 23 -50.37 7.07 0.91
N MET A 24 -49.12 7.48 0.68
CA MET A 24 -48.01 7.20 1.57
C MET A 24 -48.26 7.83 2.96
N PRO A 25 -47.90 7.16 4.07
CA PRO A 25 -47.98 7.74 5.37
C PRO A 25 -47.06 8.97 5.52
N PRO A 26 -47.45 9.97 6.31
CA PRO A 26 -46.62 11.17 6.50
C PRO A 26 -45.28 10.81 7.12
N MET A 27 -44.20 11.34 6.56
CA MET A 27 -42.85 11.17 7.11
C MET A 27 -42.77 11.81 8.51
N PRO A 28 -42.07 11.19 9.47
CA PRO A 28 -41.86 11.79 10.78
C PRO A 28 -41.07 13.10 10.66
N PRO A 29 -41.34 14.08 11.54
CA PRO A 29 -40.63 15.37 11.50
C PRO A 29 -39.14 15.17 11.75
N ARG A 30 -38.30 15.81 10.93
CA ARG A 30 -36.86 15.81 11.09
C ARG A 30 -36.49 16.48 12.42
N PRO A 31 -35.55 15.91 13.20
CA PRO A 31 -35.10 16.55 14.42
C PRO A 31 -34.45 17.91 14.10
N PRO A 32 -34.60 18.90 15.00
CA PRO A 32 -34.03 20.23 14.78
C PRO A 32 -32.51 20.16 14.69
N ARG A 33 -31.95 20.66 13.59
CA ARG A 33 -30.50 20.86 13.45
C ARG A 33 -30.05 21.84 14.52
N ARG A 34 -29.33 21.36 15.54
CA ARG A 34 -28.60 22.21 16.46
C ARG A 34 -27.55 22.97 15.63
N ARG A 35 -27.77 24.27 15.49
CA ARG A 35 -26.75 25.20 15.01
C ARG A 35 -25.72 25.34 16.13
N ILE A 36 -24.62 24.61 16.04
CA ILE A 36 -23.42 24.86 16.85
C ILE A 36 -22.84 26.14 16.28
N GLY A 37 -22.90 27.20 17.07
CA GLY A 37 -22.48 28.50 16.61
C GLY A 37 -20.97 28.56 16.36
N LEU A 38 -20.56 29.35 15.39
CA LEU A 38 -19.17 29.59 14.94
C LEU A 38 -18.21 29.97 16.11
N LEU A 39 -18.75 30.44 17.24
CA LEU A 39 -18.01 30.80 18.45
C LEU A 39 -17.41 29.61 19.21
N SER A 40 -17.96 28.38 19.05
CA SER A 40 -17.43 27.20 19.72
C SER A 40 -16.14 26.67 19.08
N TYR A 41 -15.89 26.97 17.81
CA TYR A 41 -14.65 26.58 17.12
C TYR A 41 -13.49 27.55 17.40
N LEU A 42 -13.79 28.82 17.71
CA LEU A 42 -12.75 29.80 18.06
C LEU A 42 -12.12 29.51 19.42
N ALA A 43 -12.90 28.96 20.36
CA ALA A 43 -12.40 28.66 21.72
C ALA A 43 -11.45 27.40 21.70
N VAL A 44 -11.68 26.43 20.80
CA VAL A 44 -10.80 25.25 20.66
C VAL A 44 -9.50 25.63 19.95
N ALA A 45 -9.54 26.53 18.96
CA ALA A 45 -8.34 26.97 18.25
C ALA A 45 -7.40 27.83 19.15
N LEU A 46 -7.95 28.59 20.09
CA LEU A 46 -7.14 29.35 21.03
C LEU A 46 -6.52 28.52 22.17
N ALA A 47 -7.14 27.40 22.55
CA ALA A 47 -6.56 26.48 23.53
C ALA A 47 -5.41 25.63 22.96
N ALA A 48 -5.41 25.31 21.66
CA ALA A 48 -4.31 24.63 21.01
C ALA A 48 -3.10 25.51 20.71
N GLY A 49 -3.29 26.81 20.59
CA GLY A 49 -2.22 27.78 20.33
C GLY A 49 -1.40 28.19 21.57
N ALA A 50 -1.91 27.93 22.80
CA ALA A 50 -1.26 28.36 24.04
C ALA A 50 -0.25 27.36 24.63
N LEU A 51 -0.16 26.15 24.09
CA LEU A 51 0.76 25.10 24.55
C LEU A 51 2.02 24.93 23.67
N GLY A 52 2.17 25.73 22.61
CA GLY A 52 3.27 25.62 21.63
C GLY A 52 4.36 26.71 21.72
N ALA A 53 4.26 27.66 22.60
CA ALA A 53 5.26 28.74 22.74
C ALA A 53 6.21 28.50 23.93
N GLY A 54 6.98 27.46 23.88
CA GLY A 54 8.17 27.26 24.70
C GLY A 54 9.30 28.12 24.14
N THR A 55 9.52 29.29 24.71
CA THR A 55 10.64 30.16 24.41
C THR A 55 11.96 29.50 24.83
N VAL A 56 12.75 29.04 23.87
CA VAL A 56 14.16 28.71 24.07
C VAL A 56 14.93 30.05 24.10
N VAL A 57 15.23 30.56 25.28
CA VAL A 57 16.19 31.65 25.44
C VAL A 57 17.60 31.04 25.38
N ALA A 58 18.23 31.12 24.22
CA ALA A 58 19.65 30.84 24.09
C ALA A 58 20.46 31.98 24.66
N VAL A 59 21.00 31.82 25.88
CA VAL A 59 21.96 32.73 26.44
C VAL A 59 23.32 32.50 25.78
N TYR A 60 23.70 33.45 24.92
CA TYR A 60 25.03 33.46 24.30
C TYR A 60 26.02 34.04 25.33
N HIS A 61 26.97 33.23 25.84
CA HIS A 61 28.12 33.68 26.57
C HIS A 61 29.33 33.65 25.64
N PRO A 62 30.02 34.76 25.39
CA PRO A 62 31.29 34.71 24.68
C PRO A 62 32.39 34.16 25.59
N ALA A 63 33.00 33.06 25.19
CA ALA A 63 34.13 32.50 25.89
C ALA A 63 35.38 33.36 25.66
N ALA A 64 35.91 33.97 26.73
CA ALA A 64 37.23 34.57 26.76
C ALA A 64 38.30 33.47 26.83
N SER A 65 39.20 33.47 25.87
CA SER A 65 40.39 32.66 25.85
C SER A 65 41.40 33.09 26.89
N SER A 66 41.72 32.24 27.84
CA SER A 66 42.91 32.37 28.71
C SER A 66 43.72 31.08 28.63
N SER A 67 44.93 31.20 28.10
CA SER A 67 45.97 30.21 28.12
C SER A 67 46.51 30.06 29.55
N ALA A 68 46.50 28.84 30.09
CA ALA A 68 47.24 28.49 31.31
C ALA A 68 48.05 27.20 31.09
N ALA A 69 49.28 27.25 31.52
CA ALA A 69 50.32 26.21 31.39
C ALA A 69 50.04 24.95 32.16
N PRO A 70 50.69 23.81 31.83
CA PRO A 70 50.42 22.51 32.46
C PRO A 70 51.04 22.39 33.84
N GLN A 71 50.25 21.93 34.82
CA GLN A 71 50.75 21.49 36.13
C GLN A 71 50.83 19.95 36.19
N PRO A 72 51.78 19.39 36.96
CA PRO A 72 52.05 17.95 36.98
C PRO A 72 51.00 17.16 37.78
N SER A 73 50.66 15.98 37.24
CA SER A 73 49.71 15.01 37.79
C SER A 73 50.23 14.40 39.12
N SER A 74 49.45 14.53 40.17
CA SER A 74 49.58 13.68 41.36
C SER A 74 48.74 12.44 41.19
N SER A 75 49.36 11.26 41.23
CA SER A 75 48.75 9.95 41.20
C SER A 75 48.01 9.67 42.50
N ALA A 76 46.67 9.50 42.42
CA ALA A 76 45.90 8.89 43.50
C ALA A 76 45.94 7.36 43.43
N PRO A 77 45.93 6.63 44.59
CA PRO A 77 46.01 5.17 44.60
C PRO A 77 44.72 4.55 44.07
N ALA A 78 44.88 3.47 43.28
CA ALA A 78 43.77 2.69 42.71
C ALA A 78 42.90 2.06 43.80
N PRO A 79 41.57 2.03 43.65
CA PRO A 79 40.68 1.30 44.52
C PRO A 79 40.86 -0.22 44.33
N PRO A 80 40.61 -1.05 45.37
CA PRO A 80 40.77 -2.51 45.30
C PRO A 80 39.78 -3.11 44.27
N PRO A 81 40.12 -4.26 43.64
CA PRO A 81 39.25 -4.90 42.64
C PRO A 81 37.95 -5.32 43.30
N SER A 82 36.86 -4.73 42.84
CA SER A 82 35.50 -5.16 43.18
C SER A 82 35.28 -6.54 42.57
N ALA A 83 34.85 -7.47 43.41
CA ALA A 83 34.53 -8.84 43.01
C ALA A 83 33.50 -8.76 41.85
N ALA A 84 33.85 -9.36 40.71
CA ALA A 84 32.95 -9.49 39.56
C ALA A 84 31.70 -10.27 40.00
N VAL A 85 30.58 -9.56 40.08
CA VAL A 85 29.26 -10.19 40.10
C VAL A 85 29.12 -10.83 38.73
N PRO A 86 28.85 -12.14 38.59
CA PRO A 86 28.60 -12.74 37.31
C PRO A 86 27.38 -12.03 36.71
N PRO A 87 27.40 -11.67 35.39
CA PRO A 87 26.24 -11.07 34.73
C PRO A 87 25.06 -12.03 34.89
N PRO A 88 23.83 -11.51 35.11
CA PRO A 88 22.66 -12.35 35.09
C PRO A 88 22.68 -13.08 33.75
N THR A 89 22.62 -14.41 33.81
CA THR A 89 22.37 -15.23 32.64
C THR A 89 21.05 -14.74 32.07
N ALA A 90 21.12 -13.81 31.11
CA ALA A 90 20.05 -13.55 30.18
C ALA A 90 19.74 -14.93 29.59
N GLY A 91 18.55 -15.43 29.88
CA GLY A 91 18.04 -16.58 29.18
C GLY A 91 18.18 -16.25 27.72
N ALA A 92 19.11 -16.91 27.05
CA ALA A 92 19.28 -16.82 25.63
C ALA A 92 17.99 -17.32 25.02
N GLY A 93 17.07 -16.37 24.70
CA GLY A 93 16.15 -16.57 23.62
C GLY A 93 17.05 -16.81 22.41
N THR A 94 17.15 -18.04 22.02
CA THR A 94 17.89 -18.42 20.81
C THR A 94 17.14 -17.76 19.63
N ASN A 95 17.57 -16.56 19.26
CA ASN A 95 17.29 -15.97 17.96
C ASN A 95 18.06 -16.78 16.89
N GLY A 96 17.85 -18.09 16.89
CA GLY A 96 18.33 -18.99 15.87
C GLY A 96 17.30 -19.00 14.75
N GLY A 97 17.45 -18.13 13.75
CA GLY A 97 16.81 -18.35 12.45
C GLY A 97 17.24 -19.73 11.94
N GLY A 98 16.40 -20.74 12.19
CA GLY A 98 16.62 -22.09 11.67
C GLY A 98 16.23 -22.12 10.20
N GLN A 99 16.99 -22.86 9.36
CA GLN A 99 16.51 -23.15 8.01
C GLN A 99 15.19 -23.92 8.10
N ALA A 100 14.18 -23.44 7.35
CA ALA A 100 12.88 -24.07 7.33
C ALA A 100 12.97 -25.48 6.72
N ASN A 101 12.22 -26.44 7.27
CA ASN A 101 12.04 -27.73 6.62
C ASN A 101 11.13 -27.56 5.41
N LEU A 102 11.72 -27.31 4.24
CA LEU A 102 10.99 -27.10 2.99
C LEU A 102 10.47 -28.40 2.36
N LYS A 103 10.86 -29.59 2.88
CA LYS A 103 10.52 -30.90 2.27
C LYS A 103 9.21 -31.48 2.80
N GLY A 104 8.55 -30.83 3.76
CA GLY A 104 7.32 -31.34 4.36
C GLY A 104 6.42 -30.22 4.92
N GLY A 105 5.14 -30.51 5.09
CA GLY A 105 4.18 -29.60 5.73
C GLY A 105 4.05 -28.26 4.99
N VAL A 106 4.00 -27.17 5.77
CA VAL A 106 3.85 -25.79 5.26
C VAL A 106 4.97 -25.42 4.29
N GLY A 107 6.22 -25.87 4.53
CA GLY A 107 7.38 -25.49 3.73
C GLY A 107 7.26 -25.82 2.23
N GLN A 108 6.53 -26.89 1.89
CA GLN A 108 6.33 -27.28 0.48
C GLN A 108 5.48 -26.28 -0.32
N GLY A 109 4.60 -25.55 0.37
CA GLY A 109 3.69 -24.57 -0.24
C GLY A 109 4.20 -23.14 -0.17
N LEU A 110 5.43 -22.87 0.28
CA LEU A 110 5.96 -21.51 0.34
C LEU A 110 6.58 -21.08 -0.97
N VAL A 111 6.34 -19.85 -1.33
CA VAL A 111 6.95 -19.19 -2.49
C VAL A 111 7.64 -17.91 -2.07
N ILE A 112 8.80 -17.64 -2.65
CA ILE A 112 9.53 -16.39 -2.57
C ILE A 112 9.04 -15.52 -3.71
N ILE A 113 8.45 -14.37 -3.39
CA ILE A 113 7.91 -13.42 -4.37
C ILE A 113 8.95 -12.33 -4.59
N ASN A 114 9.25 -12.04 -5.86
CA ASN A 114 10.06 -10.90 -6.27
C ASN A 114 9.26 -10.06 -7.26
N THR A 115 9.17 -8.77 -7.01
CA THR A 115 8.46 -7.81 -7.83
C THR A 115 9.42 -6.81 -8.45
N THR A 116 9.09 -6.36 -9.65
CA THR A 116 9.79 -5.25 -10.32
C THR A 116 8.83 -4.07 -10.37
N LEU A 117 9.24 -2.96 -9.80
CA LEU A 117 8.52 -1.71 -9.83
C LEU A 117 9.15 -0.80 -10.90
N GLN A 118 8.86 -1.10 -12.16
CA GLN A 118 9.52 -0.44 -13.31
C GLN A 118 9.37 1.08 -13.28
N TYR A 119 8.24 1.59 -12.78
CA TYR A 119 7.95 3.02 -12.77
C TYR A 119 8.66 3.77 -11.63
N SER A 120 9.13 3.09 -10.59
CA SER A 120 10.00 3.64 -9.54
C SER A 120 11.46 3.22 -9.68
N SER A 121 11.77 2.31 -10.62
CA SER A 121 13.11 1.70 -10.76
C SER A 121 13.56 0.92 -9.52
N GLU A 122 12.60 0.35 -8.79
CA GLU A 122 12.80 -0.39 -7.57
C GLU A 122 12.42 -1.87 -7.75
N ALA A 123 12.74 -2.66 -6.76
CA ALA A 123 12.34 -4.05 -6.63
C ALA A 123 11.95 -4.31 -5.18
N ALA A 124 10.95 -5.16 -4.98
CA ALA A 124 10.57 -5.62 -3.66
C ALA A 124 10.56 -7.13 -3.61
N ALA A 125 10.69 -7.68 -2.40
CA ALA A 125 10.65 -9.10 -2.14
C ALA A 125 9.73 -9.39 -0.96
N GLY A 126 9.03 -10.52 -1.02
CA GLY A 126 8.14 -11.00 0.03
C GLY A 126 8.00 -12.51 -0.05
N THR A 127 7.03 -12.99 0.68
CA THR A 127 6.67 -14.41 0.77
C THR A 127 5.22 -14.61 0.30
N GLY A 128 4.87 -15.82 -0.07
CA GLY A 128 3.51 -16.20 -0.38
C GLY A 128 3.25 -17.66 -0.04
N MET A 129 1.98 -17.99 0.04
CA MET A 129 1.47 -19.32 0.37
C MET A 129 0.65 -19.87 -0.79
N VAL A 130 1.04 -21.01 -1.32
CA VAL A 130 0.22 -21.75 -2.29
C VAL A 130 -1.05 -22.24 -1.59
N ILE A 131 -2.22 -21.89 -2.13
CA ILE A 131 -3.52 -22.28 -1.57
C ILE A 131 -4.30 -23.28 -2.44
N ASN A 132 -3.80 -23.57 -3.66
CA ASN A 132 -4.28 -24.68 -4.46
C ASN A 132 -3.16 -25.28 -5.34
N ALA A 133 -3.39 -26.49 -5.85
CA ALA A 133 -2.40 -27.22 -6.65
C ALA A 133 -2.10 -26.58 -8.03
N ASP A 134 -2.99 -25.71 -8.51
CA ASP A 134 -2.85 -25.02 -9.81
C ASP A 134 -2.06 -23.71 -9.70
N GLY A 135 -1.48 -23.43 -8.53
CA GLY A 135 -0.58 -22.30 -8.32
C GLY A 135 -1.26 -20.98 -7.99
N LEU A 136 -2.41 -21.04 -7.33
CA LEU A 136 -2.98 -19.88 -6.68
C LEU A 136 -2.22 -19.60 -5.39
N VAL A 137 -1.74 -18.36 -5.21
CA VAL A 137 -0.88 -17.95 -4.10
C VAL A 137 -1.52 -16.78 -3.37
N LEU A 138 -1.60 -16.89 -2.06
CA LEU A 138 -2.01 -15.85 -1.13
C LEU A 138 -0.76 -15.11 -0.62
N THR A 139 -0.82 -13.78 -0.58
CA THR A 139 0.25 -12.90 -0.08
C THR A 139 -0.34 -11.57 0.37
N ASN A 140 0.46 -10.64 0.85
CA ASN A 140 0.01 -9.28 1.17
C ASN A 140 -0.13 -8.41 -0.09
N ASN A 141 -0.99 -7.39 -0.01
CA ASN A 141 -1.15 -6.40 -1.07
C ASN A 141 0.13 -5.57 -1.25
N HIS A 142 0.73 -5.07 -0.17
CA HIS A 142 1.95 -4.27 -0.25
C HIS A 142 3.15 -5.01 -0.88
N VAL A 143 3.16 -6.36 -0.88
CA VAL A 143 4.19 -7.17 -1.57
C VAL A 143 4.09 -7.01 -3.09
N ILE A 144 2.90 -6.82 -3.63
CA ILE A 144 2.66 -6.70 -5.09
C ILE A 144 2.33 -5.28 -5.53
N GLU A 145 2.13 -4.37 -4.61
CA GLU A 145 1.78 -2.97 -4.88
C GLU A 145 2.80 -2.33 -5.84
N ASN A 146 2.32 -1.50 -6.76
CA ASN A 146 3.10 -0.82 -7.79
C ASN A 146 3.95 -1.73 -8.70
N SER A 147 3.78 -3.07 -8.62
CA SER A 147 4.56 -4.01 -9.44
C SER A 147 4.09 -4.02 -10.90
N THR A 148 5.06 -4.01 -11.80
CA THR A 148 4.86 -4.20 -13.24
C THR A 148 5.17 -5.63 -13.68
N LYS A 149 5.92 -6.36 -12.85
CA LYS A 149 6.26 -7.76 -13.06
C LYS A 149 6.35 -8.47 -11.71
N ILE A 150 5.76 -9.65 -11.63
CA ILE A 150 5.80 -10.52 -10.45
C ILE A 150 6.39 -11.86 -10.86
N THR A 151 7.39 -12.31 -10.13
CA THR A 151 7.94 -13.67 -10.22
C THR A 151 7.84 -14.33 -8.85
N ALA A 152 7.59 -15.64 -8.85
CA ALA A 152 7.52 -16.42 -7.64
C ALA A 152 8.31 -17.72 -7.78
N THR A 153 9.21 -17.97 -6.82
CA THR A 153 10.01 -19.19 -6.76
C THR A 153 9.46 -20.10 -5.68
N VAL A 154 9.05 -21.31 -6.03
CA VAL A 154 8.65 -22.33 -5.04
C VAL A 154 9.87 -22.72 -4.21
N ALA A 155 9.86 -22.39 -2.93
CA ALA A 155 11.02 -22.54 -2.06
C ALA A 155 11.53 -23.98 -1.97
N ALA A 156 10.61 -24.96 -1.92
CA ALA A 156 10.96 -26.39 -1.82
C ALA A 156 11.66 -26.97 -3.05
N THR A 157 11.42 -26.40 -4.25
CA THR A 157 11.90 -26.96 -5.53
C THR A 157 12.83 -26.04 -6.29
N GLY A 158 12.89 -24.75 -5.93
CA GLY A 158 13.61 -23.72 -6.68
C GLY A 158 12.96 -23.35 -8.03
N LYS A 159 11.79 -23.90 -8.35
CA LYS A 159 11.12 -23.63 -9.62
C LYS A 159 10.52 -22.23 -9.63
N ASN A 160 10.89 -21.45 -10.65
CA ASN A 160 10.44 -20.08 -10.82
C ASN A 160 9.27 -19.98 -11.79
N TYR A 161 8.31 -19.11 -11.49
CA TYR A 161 7.12 -18.84 -12.30
C TYR A 161 6.91 -17.35 -12.46
N LEU A 162 6.37 -16.94 -13.60
CA LEU A 162 5.72 -15.64 -13.72
C LEU A 162 4.36 -15.71 -13.04
N ALA A 163 3.97 -14.64 -12.39
CA ALA A 163 2.66 -14.54 -11.75
C ALA A 163 1.82 -13.40 -12.33
N LYS A 164 0.49 -13.58 -12.28
CA LYS A 164 -0.50 -12.57 -12.60
C LYS A 164 -1.35 -12.27 -11.39
N VAL A 165 -1.73 -11.02 -11.21
CA VAL A 165 -2.67 -10.61 -10.17
C VAL A 165 -4.06 -11.13 -10.50
N VAL A 166 -4.68 -11.85 -9.57
CA VAL A 166 -6.09 -12.28 -9.63
C VAL A 166 -6.97 -11.20 -9.04
N GLY A 167 -6.52 -10.57 -7.96
CA GLY A 167 -7.17 -9.46 -7.28
C GLY A 167 -6.51 -9.20 -5.94
N TYR A 168 -6.92 -8.13 -5.29
CA TYR A 168 -6.35 -7.71 -4.01
C TYR A 168 -7.35 -6.88 -3.21
N ASP A 169 -7.17 -6.82 -1.91
CA ASP A 169 -7.87 -5.94 -0.97
C ASP A 169 -6.87 -4.94 -0.40
N VAL A 170 -7.00 -3.68 -0.80
CA VAL A 170 -6.10 -2.59 -0.38
C VAL A 170 -6.19 -2.36 1.12
N THR A 171 -7.41 -2.36 1.70
CA THR A 171 -7.61 -2.04 3.12
C THR A 171 -7.35 -3.21 4.06
N GLY A 172 -7.37 -4.43 3.55
CA GLY A 172 -7.10 -5.65 4.31
C GLY A 172 -5.68 -6.17 4.14
N ASP A 173 -4.87 -5.51 3.31
CA ASP A 173 -3.52 -5.92 2.95
C ASP A 173 -3.43 -7.38 2.47
N ILE A 174 -4.36 -7.79 1.60
CA ILE A 174 -4.46 -9.16 1.09
C ILE A 174 -4.40 -9.16 -0.43
N ALA A 175 -3.58 -10.02 -1.02
CA ALA A 175 -3.50 -10.21 -2.45
C ALA A 175 -3.53 -11.69 -2.86
N LEU A 176 -4.06 -11.92 -4.04
CA LEU A 176 -4.14 -13.22 -4.68
C LEU A 176 -3.48 -13.16 -6.05
N ILE A 177 -2.47 -13.98 -6.26
CA ILE A 177 -1.74 -14.08 -7.52
C ILE A 177 -1.83 -15.49 -8.08
N GLN A 178 -1.79 -15.64 -9.40
CA GLN A 178 -1.80 -16.90 -10.12
C GLN A 178 -0.45 -17.15 -10.79
N LEU A 179 0.23 -18.21 -10.39
CA LEU A 179 1.44 -18.69 -11.05
C LEU A 179 1.09 -19.22 -12.44
N GLN A 180 1.77 -18.73 -13.46
CA GLN A 180 1.48 -19.11 -14.85
C GLN A 180 2.04 -20.50 -15.16
N ASN A 181 1.22 -21.37 -15.76
CA ASN A 181 1.59 -22.74 -16.13
C ASN A 181 2.06 -23.59 -14.93
N ALA A 182 1.58 -23.29 -13.74
CA ALA A 182 1.84 -24.07 -12.53
C ALA A 182 0.82 -25.21 -12.42
N SER A 183 1.27 -26.36 -11.95
CA SER A 183 0.42 -27.50 -11.61
C SER A 183 1.15 -28.44 -10.64
N GLY A 184 0.38 -29.21 -9.88
CA GLY A 184 0.93 -30.19 -8.94
C GLY A 184 1.67 -29.57 -7.76
N LEU A 185 1.38 -28.31 -7.42
CA LEU A 185 1.94 -27.66 -6.25
C LEU A 185 1.25 -28.14 -4.97
N HIS A 186 1.95 -28.01 -3.85
CA HIS A 186 1.43 -28.41 -2.55
C HIS A 186 0.83 -27.21 -1.83
N PRO A 187 -0.51 -27.18 -1.59
CA PRO A 187 -1.12 -26.14 -0.77
C PRO A 187 -0.65 -26.22 0.67
N VAL A 188 -0.51 -25.06 1.33
CA VAL A 188 -0.22 -25.01 2.76
C VAL A 188 -1.41 -25.57 3.57
N PRO A 189 -1.17 -26.36 4.63
CA PRO A 189 -2.24 -26.77 5.53
C PRO A 189 -2.71 -25.56 6.37
N THR A 190 -3.99 -25.22 6.29
CA THR A 190 -4.58 -24.12 7.05
C THR A 190 -5.27 -24.63 8.31
N GLY A 191 -5.14 -23.88 9.41
CA GLY A 191 -5.88 -24.09 10.65
C GLY A 191 -7.07 -23.14 10.77
N ASP A 192 -7.67 -23.11 11.96
CA ASP A 192 -8.77 -22.19 12.30
C ASP A 192 -8.23 -21.06 13.19
N SER A 193 -8.10 -19.87 12.63
CA SER A 193 -7.60 -18.69 13.37
C SER A 193 -8.56 -18.22 14.47
N SER A 194 -9.83 -18.63 14.48
CA SER A 194 -10.78 -18.30 15.55
C SER A 194 -10.44 -19.02 16.89
N GLN A 195 -9.62 -20.07 16.83
CA GLN A 195 -9.19 -20.84 17.99
C GLN A 195 -7.86 -20.35 18.60
N VAL A 196 -7.23 -19.35 17.99
CA VAL A 196 -5.96 -18.79 18.47
C VAL A 196 -6.15 -18.13 19.83
N LYS A 197 -5.20 -18.36 20.72
CA LYS A 197 -5.21 -17.81 22.09
C LYS A 197 -3.85 -17.19 22.41
N THR A 198 -3.86 -16.15 23.20
CA THR A 198 -2.64 -15.57 23.79
C THR A 198 -1.85 -16.63 24.55
N GLY A 199 -0.52 -16.64 24.41
CA GLY A 199 0.40 -17.64 24.95
C GLY A 199 0.58 -18.87 24.06
N ALA A 200 -0.19 -19.04 22.97
CA ALA A 200 0.02 -20.13 22.03
C ALA A 200 1.38 -20.01 21.34
N THR A 201 2.15 -21.11 21.28
CA THR A 201 3.41 -21.16 20.53
C THR A 201 3.14 -21.09 19.05
N VAL A 202 3.87 -20.22 18.36
CA VAL A 202 3.77 -19.98 16.92
C VAL A 202 5.15 -19.89 16.28
N MET A 203 5.18 -20.05 14.96
CA MET A 203 6.39 -19.91 14.15
C MET A 203 6.03 -19.13 12.88
N ALA A 204 6.69 -17.99 12.70
CA ALA A 204 6.66 -17.25 11.44
C ALA A 204 7.67 -17.85 10.46
N MET A 205 7.36 -17.84 9.17
CA MET A 205 8.23 -18.38 8.12
C MET A 205 8.19 -17.46 6.89
N GLY A 206 9.37 -17.00 6.44
CA GLY A 206 9.41 -16.14 5.28
C GLY A 206 10.80 -15.89 4.70
N ASN A 207 10.84 -15.07 3.66
CA ASN A 207 12.03 -14.64 2.94
C ASN A 207 12.68 -13.43 3.64
N ALA A 208 13.02 -13.60 4.91
CA ALA A 208 13.54 -12.54 5.76
C ALA A 208 14.65 -11.71 5.06
N GLU A 209 14.50 -10.40 5.09
CA GLU A 209 15.42 -9.43 4.46
C GLU A 209 15.66 -9.66 2.95
N GLY A 210 14.75 -10.38 2.28
CA GLY A 210 14.84 -10.62 0.82
C GLY A 210 16.01 -11.50 0.39
N ARG A 211 16.54 -12.34 1.29
CA ARG A 211 17.75 -13.17 1.02
C ARG A 211 17.53 -14.32 0.06
N SER A 212 16.33 -14.51 -0.45
CA SER A 212 15.93 -15.64 -1.31
C SER A 212 16.00 -16.99 -0.61
N GLU A 213 15.86 -17.00 0.71
CA GLU A 213 15.82 -18.20 1.56
C GLU A 213 14.65 -18.07 2.55
N ILE A 214 13.97 -19.18 2.82
CA ILE A 214 12.94 -19.22 3.85
C ILE A 214 13.60 -19.51 5.20
N VAL A 215 13.45 -18.57 6.12
CA VAL A 215 13.87 -18.72 7.50
C VAL A 215 12.66 -18.81 8.43
N THR A 216 12.89 -19.25 9.67
CA THR A 216 11.83 -19.39 10.67
C THR A 216 12.16 -18.57 11.91
N ALA A 217 11.15 -17.96 12.49
CA ALA A 217 11.23 -17.28 13.79
C ALA A 217 10.16 -17.84 14.72
N THR A 218 10.56 -18.42 15.85
CA THR A 218 9.62 -18.98 16.85
C THR A 218 9.26 -17.92 17.88
N GLY A 219 7.99 -17.90 18.28
CA GLY A 219 7.48 -17.01 19.30
C GLY A 219 6.19 -17.52 19.93
N GLN A 220 5.47 -16.62 20.57
CA GLN A 220 4.15 -16.84 21.14
C GLN A 220 3.21 -15.73 20.72
N VAL A 221 1.93 -16.02 20.64
CA VAL A 221 0.88 -15.03 20.48
C VAL A 221 0.84 -14.15 21.74
N THR A 222 1.03 -12.85 21.59
CA THR A 222 0.99 -11.86 22.66
C THR A 222 -0.35 -11.13 22.74
N GLY A 223 -1.03 -11.00 21.61
CA GLY A 223 -2.34 -10.35 21.51
C GLY A 223 -3.19 -10.93 20.39
N ILE A 224 -4.49 -10.75 20.51
CA ILE A 224 -5.48 -11.06 19.46
C ILE A 224 -6.38 -9.85 19.26
N ASN A 225 -6.98 -9.73 18.07
CA ASN A 225 -7.87 -8.63 17.71
C ASN A 225 -7.22 -7.24 17.87
N GLN A 226 -5.93 -7.15 17.56
CA GLN A 226 -5.17 -5.89 17.63
C GLN A 226 -5.46 -4.99 16.44
N THR A 227 -5.31 -3.69 16.64
CA THR A 227 -5.36 -2.71 15.55
C THR A 227 -3.99 -2.06 15.44
N ILE A 228 -3.44 -2.04 14.25
CA ILE A 228 -2.13 -1.43 13.96
C ILE A 228 -2.27 -0.38 12.86
N THR A 229 -1.39 0.59 12.88
CA THR A 229 -1.17 1.49 11.76
C THR A 229 0.21 1.19 11.20
N ALA A 230 0.26 0.58 10.03
CA ALA A 230 1.48 0.35 9.29
C ALA A 230 1.79 1.56 8.42
N SER A 231 3.04 2.00 8.38
CA SER A 231 3.51 3.04 7.46
C SER A 231 4.66 2.46 6.66
N ASP A 232 4.52 2.45 5.35
CA ASP A 232 5.62 2.06 4.47
C ASP A 232 6.75 3.09 4.53
N GLN A 233 7.97 2.63 4.77
CA GLN A 233 9.17 3.48 4.75
C GLN A 233 9.62 3.88 3.33
N GLY A 234 8.86 3.53 2.31
CA GLY A 234 9.17 3.70 0.88
C GLY A 234 8.57 4.93 0.19
N GLY A 235 8.40 6.06 0.87
CA GLY A 235 8.28 7.38 0.20
C GLY A 235 6.89 7.86 -0.22
N ALA A 236 5.85 7.06 -0.27
CA ALA A 236 4.47 7.54 -0.28
C ALA A 236 3.89 7.29 1.11
N VAL A 237 3.60 8.37 1.86
CA VAL A 237 3.05 8.28 3.22
C VAL A 237 1.59 7.82 3.13
N THR A 238 1.38 6.55 2.82
CA THR A 238 0.10 5.89 3.00
C THR A 238 0.21 5.08 4.28
N SER A 239 -0.35 5.60 5.37
CA SER A 239 -0.53 4.81 6.58
C SER A 239 -1.77 3.96 6.41
N GLU A 240 -1.61 2.66 6.51
CA GLU A 240 -2.69 1.69 6.45
C GLU A 240 -3.06 1.26 7.87
N THR A 241 -4.36 1.23 8.18
CA THR A 241 -4.84 0.76 9.49
C THR A 241 -5.44 -0.62 9.33
N LEU A 242 -4.76 -1.62 9.88
CA LEU A 242 -5.19 -3.02 9.88
C LEU A 242 -5.85 -3.37 11.21
N HIS A 243 -6.97 -4.09 11.14
CA HIS A 243 -7.79 -4.45 12.28
C HIS A 243 -7.86 -5.97 12.47
N GLY A 244 -8.08 -6.39 13.72
CA GLY A 244 -8.32 -7.81 14.03
C GLY A 244 -7.05 -8.67 13.99
N MET A 245 -5.87 -8.07 14.09
CA MET A 245 -4.58 -8.72 13.91
C MET A 245 -4.24 -9.68 15.05
N ILE A 246 -3.48 -10.73 14.73
CA ILE A 246 -2.78 -11.55 15.70
C ILE A 246 -1.42 -10.89 15.96
N GLU A 247 -1.14 -10.54 17.21
CA GLU A 247 0.17 -10.05 17.65
C GLU A 247 1.02 -11.20 18.18
N THR A 248 2.31 -11.20 17.86
CA THR A 248 3.27 -12.22 18.30
C THR A 248 4.62 -11.58 18.62
N ASN A 249 5.38 -12.21 19.51
CA ASN A 249 6.78 -11.88 19.74
C ASN A 249 7.75 -12.70 18.85
N ALA A 250 7.25 -13.45 17.87
CA ALA A 250 8.09 -13.97 16.79
C ALA A 250 8.69 -12.79 16.02
N ASN A 251 9.99 -12.87 15.73
CA ASN A 251 10.70 -11.80 15.02
C ASN A 251 10.33 -11.81 13.53
N ILE A 252 9.20 -11.14 13.19
CA ILE A 252 8.77 -10.91 11.81
C ILE A 252 9.50 -9.68 11.29
N VAL A 253 10.18 -9.81 10.17
CA VAL A 253 10.97 -8.76 9.53
C VAL A 253 10.58 -8.56 8.06
N ALA A 254 11.07 -7.49 7.44
CA ALA A 254 10.85 -7.22 6.02
C ALA A 254 11.19 -8.45 5.17
N GLY A 255 10.31 -8.81 4.23
CA GLY A 255 10.41 -10.02 3.41
C GLY A 255 9.62 -11.23 3.94
N ASP A 256 9.27 -11.27 5.23
CA ASP A 256 8.37 -12.29 5.79
C ASP A 256 6.91 -12.03 5.41
N SER A 257 6.58 -10.80 5.07
CA SER A 257 5.25 -10.37 4.60
C SER A 257 4.69 -11.33 3.55
N GLY A 258 3.44 -11.79 3.76
CA GLY A 258 2.75 -12.80 2.95
C GLY A 258 3.09 -14.24 3.32
N GLY A 259 4.06 -14.45 4.23
CA GLY A 259 4.41 -15.75 4.79
C GLY A 259 3.44 -16.22 5.88
N PRO A 260 3.50 -17.49 6.29
CA PRO A 260 2.61 -18.04 7.28
C PRO A 260 3.07 -17.83 8.71
N LEU A 261 2.14 -17.46 9.58
CA LEU A 261 2.23 -17.73 11.02
C LEU A 261 1.63 -19.13 11.28
N VAL A 262 2.43 -20.04 11.82
CA VAL A 262 2.11 -21.46 11.94
C VAL A 262 1.94 -21.85 13.40
N ASN A 263 0.93 -22.66 13.73
CA ASN A 263 0.73 -23.23 15.07
C ASN A 263 1.62 -24.47 15.31
N SER A 264 1.59 -25.00 16.53
CA SER A 264 2.34 -26.20 16.91
C SER A 264 1.92 -27.49 16.18
N ALA A 265 0.75 -27.50 15.56
CA ALA A 265 0.28 -28.60 14.69
C ALA A 265 0.76 -28.49 13.24
N GLY A 266 1.56 -27.47 12.91
CA GLY A 266 2.03 -27.23 11.55
C GLY A 266 0.97 -26.67 10.61
N GLN A 267 -0.04 -25.98 11.13
CA GLN A 267 -1.12 -25.37 10.37
C GLN A 267 -0.99 -23.85 10.36
N VAL A 268 -1.24 -23.23 9.22
CA VAL A 268 -1.25 -21.78 9.07
C VAL A 268 -2.48 -21.19 9.78
N ILE A 269 -2.23 -20.31 10.75
CA ILE A 269 -3.26 -19.59 11.51
C ILE A 269 -3.28 -18.09 11.22
N GLY A 270 -2.25 -17.57 10.54
CA GLY A 270 -2.16 -16.18 10.12
C GLY A 270 -1.27 -16.01 8.90
N MET A 271 -1.34 -14.85 8.29
CA MET A 271 -0.45 -14.37 7.25
C MET A 271 0.34 -13.19 7.79
N ASP A 272 1.66 -13.32 7.89
CA ASP A 272 2.56 -12.30 8.40
C ASP A 272 2.48 -11.05 7.53
N THR A 273 2.40 -9.85 8.15
CA THR A 273 2.25 -8.61 7.37
C THR A 273 3.17 -7.48 7.84
N ALA A 274 3.36 -7.30 9.13
CA ALA A 274 4.15 -6.19 9.65
C ALA A 274 4.97 -6.62 10.85
N GLY A 275 6.17 -6.07 10.96
CA GLY A 275 6.94 -6.03 12.21
C GLY A 275 7.02 -4.58 12.69
N ASN A 276 7.12 -4.38 13.99
CA ASN A 276 7.49 -3.06 14.49
C ASN A 276 8.93 -2.77 14.05
N ASP A 277 9.08 -1.76 13.21
CA ASP A 277 10.39 -1.16 13.01
C ASP A 277 10.90 -0.61 14.35
N VAL A 278 11.91 -1.28 14.90
CA VAL A 278 12.56 -0.95 16.17
C VAL A 278 13.31 0.40 16.13
N SER A 279 12.88 1.34 15.26
CA SER A 279 13.69 2.51 14.91
C SER A 279 13.76 3.57 15.99
N PHE A 280 12.87 3.63 16.98
CA PHE A 280 12.90 4.79 17.91
C PHE A 280 12.75 4.48 19.40
N ASN A 281 12.55 3.22 19.82
CA ASN A 281 12.53 2.91 21.26
C ASN A 281 13.10 1.51 21.51
N GLN A 282 14.41 1.41 21.67
CA GLN A 282 15.16 0.16 21.95
C GLN A 282 14.72 -0.58 23.23
N GLN A 283 13.62 -0.19 23.84
CA GLN A 283 13.09 -0.78 25.09
C GLN A 283 11.77 -1.54 24.90
N GLN A 284 11.19 -1.56 23.70
CA GLN A 284 10.00 -2.39 23.41
C GLN A 284 10.44 -3.70 22.76
N PRO A 285 9.93 -4.85 23.23
CA PRO A 285 10.16 -6.12 22.55
C PRO A 285 9.63 -6.05 21.12
N ALA A 286 10.33 -6.70 20.18
CA ALA A 286 9.87 -6.78 18.81
C ALA A 286 8.46 -7.41 18.78
N SER A 287 7.50 -6.72 18.20
CA SER A 287 6.15 -7.25 17.98
C SER A 287 5.97 -7.48 16.48
N GLY A 288 5.58 -8.70 16.12
CA GLY A 288 5.13 -9.04 14.76
C GLY A 288 3.61 -9.11 14.72
N PHE A 289 3.04 -8.87 13.55
CA PHE A 289 1.60 -8.92 13.34
C PHE A 289 1.25 -9.82 12.16
N ALA A 290 0.14 -10.55 12.29
CA ALA A 290 -0.37 -11.40 11.22
C ALA A 290 -1.88 -11.22 11.04
N ILE A 291 -2.31 -11.21 9.78
CA ILE A 291 -3.71 -11.23 9.39
C ILE A 291 -4.26 -12.64 9.70
N PRO A 292 -5.37 -12.81 10.46
CA PRO A 292 -5.95 -14.10 10.70
C PRO A 292 -6.23 -14.87 9.41
N ILE A 293 -5.86 -16.14 9.33
CA ILE A 293 -5.97 -16.91 8.07
C ILE A 293 -7.42 -17.03 7.60
N ASN A 294 -8.41 -17.12 8.51
CA ASN A 294 -9.82 -17.17 8.13
C ASN A 294 -10.25 -15.89 7.40
N THR A 295 -9.74 -14.73 7.83
CA THR A 295 -9.98 -13.43 7.17
C THR A 295 -9.33 -13.42 5.79
N ALA A 296 -8.06 -13.78 5.68
CA ALA A 296 -7.34 -13.80 4.41
C ALA A 296 -7.98 -14.76 3.39
N LEU A 297 -8.41 -15.94 3.81
CA LEU A 297 -9.10 -16.89 2.95
C LEU A 297 -10.51 -16.41 2.55
N ALA A 298 -11.24 -15.73 3.44
CA ALA A 298 -12.55 -15.16 3.09
C ALA A 298 -12.43 -14.11 1.98
N VAL A 299 -11.44 -13.22 2.07
CA VAL A 299 -11.13 -12.24 1.00
C VAL A 299 -10.68 -12.95 -0.28
N ALA A 300 -9.79 -13.95 -0.18
CA ALA A 300 -9.37 -14.74 -1.33
C ALA A 300 -10.54 -15.42 -2.05
N HIS A 301 -11.55 -15.90 -1.32
CA HIS A 301 -12.78 -16.44 -1.89
C HIS A 301 -13.60 -15.38 -2.63
N GLN A 302 -13.75 -14.17 -2.08
CA GLN A 302 -14.44 -13.06 -2.75
C GLN A 302 -13.72 -12.68 -4.05
N ILE A 303 -12.38 -12.55 -4.02
CA ILE A 303 -11.56 -12.26 -5.20
C ILE A 303 -11.77 -13.33 -6.28
N ARG A 304 -11.70 -14.62 -5.92
CA ARG A 304 -11.93 -15.73 -6.87
C ARG A 304 -13.33 -15.75 -7.46
N ALA A 305 -14.32 -15.35 -6.69
CA ALA A 305 -15.71 -15.21 -7.14
C ALA A 305 -15.94 -13.97 -8.01
N GLY A 306 -14.93 -13.13 -8.23
CA GLY A 306 -15.03 -11.89 -8.99
C GLY A 306 -15.84 -10.80 -8.28
N GLN A 307 -15.98 -10.89 -6.96
CA GLN A 307 -16.76 -9.96 -6.14
C GLN A 307 -15.92 -8.74 -5.77
N ALA A 308 -15.91 -7.75 -6.64
CA ALA A 308 -15.30 -6.46 -6.35
C ALA A 308 -16.09 -5.68 -5.29
N SER A 309 -15.39 -4.84 -4.50
CA SER A 309 -15.99 -3.93 -3.52
C SER A 309 -15.30 -2.57 -3.55
N SER A 310 -15.52 -1.73 -2.56
CA SER A 310 -14.77 -0.46 -2.40
C SER A 310 -13.29 -0.68 -2.09
N SER A 311 -12.93 -1.82 -1.47
CA SER A 311 -11.55 -2.19 -1.12
C SER A 311 -11.00 -3.32 -1.99
N ILE A 312 -11.86 -4.21 -2.53
CA ILE A 312 -11.45 -5.37 -3.33
C ILE A 312 -11.45 -5.04 -4.81
N VAL A 313 -10.28 -5.13 -5.42
CA VAL A 313 -10.05 -4.97 -6.87
C VAL A 313 -9.84 -6.34 -7.51
N ILE A 314 -10.52 -6.61 -8.62
CA ILE A 314 -10.37 -7.85 -9.38
C ILE A 314 -9.48 -7.63 -10.61
N GLY A 315 -8.37 -8.35 -10.65
CA GLY A 315 -7.36 -8.22 -11.69
C GLY A 315 -6.52 -6.95 -11.52
N TYR A 316 -6.06 -6.43 -12.65
CA TYR A 316 -5.29 -5.18 -12.68
C TYR A 316 -6.21 -3.96 -12.75
N PRO A 317 -5.83 -2.83 -12.14
CA PRO A 317 -6.59 -1.60 -12.27
C PRO A 317 -6.47 -1.00 -13.67
N PRO A 318 -7.43 -0.16 -14.08
CA PRO A 318 -7.33 0.59 -15.32
C PRO A 318 -6.23 1.64 -15.22
N PHE A 319 -5.45 1.77 -16.29
CA PHE A 319 -4.27 2.62 -16.31
C PHE A 319 -4.24 3.53 -17.52
N VAL A 320 -4.02 4.81 -17.29
CA VAL A 320 -3.89 5.83 -18.34
C VAL A 320 -2.44 6.32 -18.48
N GLY A 321 -1.62 6.12 -17.46
CA GLY A 321 -0.18 6.43 -17.44
C GLY A 321 0.15 7.91 -17.29
N ILE A 322 -0.48 8.57 -16.32
CA ILE A 322 -0.17 9.93 -15.89
C ILE A 322 0.36 9.92 -14.46
N TYR A 323 1.40 10.69 -14.22
CA TYR A 323 1.83 11.02 -12.87
C TYR A 323 1.10 12.28 -12.39
N VAL A 324 0.51 12.21 -11.21
CA VAL A 324 -0.20 13.31 -10.55
C VAL A 324 0.36 13.48 -9.14
N GLY A 325 0.29 14.71 -8.60
CA GLY A 325 0.71 14.95 -7.23
C GLY A 325 -0.35 14.49 -6.22
N GLN A 326 0.06 14.33 -4.97
CA GLN A 326 -0.86 14.08 -3.86
C GLN A 326 -1.45 15.42 -3.40
N SER A 327 -2.65 15.74 -3.85
CA SER A 327 -3.33 16.98 -3.52
C SER A 327 -4.84 16.78 -3.54
N SER A 328 -5.53 17.33 -2.55
CA SER A 328 -6.99 17.42 -2.53
C SER A 328 -7.53 18.67 -3.22
N SER A 329 -6.65 19.62 -3.59
CA SER A 329 -7.04 20.84 -4.27
C SER A 329 -7.50 20.58 -5.71
N SER A 330 -8.54 21.28 -6.15
CA SER A 330 -8.95 21.32 -7.55
C SER A 330 -8.19 22.37 -8.38
N ASN A 331 -7.39 23.23 -7.73
CA ASN A 331 -6.60 24.26 -8.41
C ASN A 331 -5.22 23.71 -8.79
N PRO A 332 -4.87 23.64 -10.09
CA PRO A 332 -3.61 23.09 -10.57
C PRO A 332 -2.36 23.80 -10.05
N GLN A 333 -2.42 25.13 -9.81
CA GLN A 333 -1.30 25.88 -9.25
C GLN A 333 -1.04 25.51 -7.78
N GLN A 334 -2.10 25.28 -7.01
CA GLN A 334 -1.97 24.79 -5.63
C GLN A 334 -1.44 23.36 -5.59
N GLN A 335 -1.85 22.50 -6.53
CA GLN A 335 -1.31 21.14 -6.67
C GLN A 335 0.20 21.19 -6.91
N ALA A 336 0.67 22.05 -7.80
CA ALA A 336 2.08 22.24 -8.06
C ALA A 336 2.85 22.75 -6.84
N ALA A 337 2.32 23.75 -6.13
CA ALA A 337 2.94 24.30 -4.93
C ALA A 337 3.09 23.25 -3.81
N GLN A 338 2.06 22.43 -3.59
CA GLN A 338 2.11 21.34 -2.62
C GLN A 338 3.15 20.28 -3.01
N GLN A 339 3.23 19.92 -4.28
CA GLN A 339 4.25 18.97 -4.77
C GLN A 339 5.67 19.51 -4.59
N GLN A 340 5.90 20.81 -4.82
CA GLN A 340 7.20 21.45 -4.56
C GLN A 340 7.58 21.41 -3.08
N GLN A 341 6.62 21.66 -2.18
CA GLN A 341 6.86 21.60 -0.73
C GLN A 341 7.22 20.17 -0.27
N GLN A 342 6.55 19.14 -0.81
CA GLN A 342 6.86 17.74 -0.49
C GLN A 342 8.29 17.38 -0.96
N GLN A 343 8.70 17.79 -2.15
CA GLN A 343 10.06 17.56 -2.64
C GLN A 343 11.12 18.24 -1.78
N GLN A 344 10.87 19.44 -1.27
CA GLN A 344 11.79 20.14 -0.37
C GLN A 344 11.93 19.45 1.00
N GLN A 345 10.86 18.89 1.54
CA GLN A 345 10.88 18.15 2.81
C GLN A 345 11.69 16.84 2.69
N GLN A 346 11.56 16.12 1.59
CA GLN A 346 12.35 14.91 1.32
C GLN A 346 13.84 15.19 1.06
N GLY A 347 14.18 16.36 0.49
CA GLY A 347 15.55 16.78 0.23
C GLY A 347 16.34 17.20 1.47
N ASN A 348 15.71 17.56 2.59
CA ASN A 348 16.36 18.01 3.81
C ASN A 348 16.74 16.89 4.80
N GLY A 349 16.38 15.63 4.52
CA GLY A 349 16.60 14.49 5.42
C GLY A 349 17.94 13.77 5.28
N PHE A 350 18.69 13.96 4.19
CA PHE A 350 19.99 13.31 4.00
C PHE A 350 20.97 14.29 3.37
N GLY A 351 21.93 14.75 4.17
CA GLY A 351 23.06 15.55 3.71
C GLY A 351 23.90 14.84 2.65
N GLY A 352 23.89 15.40 1.46
CA GLY A 352 25.01 15.44 0.56
C GLY A 352 25.55 14.13 -0.03
N PHE A 353 25.02 13.71 -1.17
CA PHE A 353 25.85 13.34 -2.33
C PHE A 353 25.13 13.86 -3.58
N GLY A 354 25.28 15.15 -3.82
CA GLY A 354 24.91 15.76 -5.07
C GLY A 354 25.86 15.26 -6.17
N ASN A 355 25.51 14.20 -6.87
CA ASN A 355 26.02 13.98 -8.21
C ASN A 355 25.04 14.62 -9.18
N GLY A 356 25.39 15.85 -9.60
CA GLY A 356 24.73 16.57 -10.66
C GLY A 356 24.75 15.74 -11.94
N PHE A 357 23.67 15.11 -12.25
CA PHE A 357 23.30 14.86 -13.63
C PHE A 357 22.67 16.14 -14.16
N GLY A 358 23.55 17.02 -14.71
CA GLY A 358 23.15 18.07 -15.62
C GLY A 358 22.48 17.43 -16.84
N GLY A 359 21.25 17.01 -16.69
CA GLY A 359 20.37 16.65 -17.80
C GLY A 359 19.98 17.94 -18.49
N ASN A 360 20.50 18.14 -19.70
CA ASN A 360 20.07 19.13 -20.68
C ASN A 360 18.52 19.22 -20.63
N GLY A 361 17.98 20.41 -20.33
CA GLY A 361 16.55 20.69 -20.25
C GLY A 361 15.83 20.61 -21.61
N GLY A 362 15.95 19.47 -22.28
CA GLY A 362 15.06 19.08 -23.37
C GLY A 362 13.71 18.69 -22.76
N SER A 363 12.62 19.28 -23.23
CA SER A 363 11.25 18.90 -22.91
C SER A 363 11.05 17.42 -23.24
N GLN A 364 11.33 16.52 -22.28
CA GLN A 364 10.93 15.12 -22.45
C GLN A 364 9.41 15.08 -22.46
N SER A 365 8.85 14.58 -23.55
CA SER A 365 7.40 14.44 -23.71
C SER A 365 6.81 13.37 -22.79
N CYS A 366 7.64 12.45 -22.27
CA CYS A 366 7.24 11.38 -21.37
C CYS A 366 8.46 10.84 -20.58
N TYR A 367 8.22 10.03 -19.55
CA TYR A 367 9.21 9.43 -18.66
C TYR A 367 9.11 7.89 -18.71
N THR A 368 10.24 7.22 -18.57
CA THR A 368 10.28 5.75 -18.46
C THR A 368 10.09 5.28 -17.03
N ASN A 369 10.42 6.14 -16.05
CA ASN A 369 10.18 5.94 -14.62
C ASN A 369 9.76 7.28 -13.99
N GLY A 370 9.11 7.23 -12.84
CA GLY A 370 8.49 8.39 -12.18
C GLY A 370 9.18 8.85 -10.90
N THR A 371 10.37 8.32 -10.58
CA THR A 371 11.12 8.74 -9.39
C THR A 371 11.57 10.19 -9.54
N SER A 372 11.15 11.05 -8.61
CA SER A 372 11.58 12.45 -8.51
C SER A 372 11.31 13.28 -9.77
N LEU A 373 10.11 13.19 -10.35
CA LEU A 373 9.74 14.03 -11.47
C LEU A 373 9.71 15.51 -11.05
N PRO A 374 10.36 16.41 -11.82
CA PRO A 374 10.31 17.84 -11.52
C PRO A 374 8.88 18.35 -11.71
N VAL A 375 8.46 19.25 -10.83
CA VAL A 375 7.19 19.97 -11.02
C VAL A 375 7.27 20.79 -12.30
N PRO A 376 6.26 20.71 -13.19
CA PRO A 376 6.28 21.46 -14.44
C PRO A 376 6.38 22.97 -14.21
N THR A 377 7.29 23.65 -14.93
CA THR A 377 7.46 25.10 -14.84
C THR A 377 6.35 25.87 -15.55
N THR A 378 5.72 25.24 -16.56
CA THR A 378 4.59 25.80 -17.29
C THR A 378 3.37 24.92 -17.06
N ILE A 379 2.33 25.50 -16.49
CA ILE A 379 1.07 24.81 -16.17
C ILE A 379 -0.01 25.39 -17.05
N ALA A 380 -0.87 24.52 -17.58
CA ALA A 380 -2.03 24.90 -18.38
C ALA A 380 -2.91 25.95 -17.66
N PRO A 381 -3.43 26.94 -18.35
CA PRO A 381 -4.27 28.01 -17.79
C PRO A 381 -5.69 27.49 -17.52
N ALA A 382 -5.83 26.52 -16.62
CA ALA A 382 -7.10 25.97 -16.18
C ALA A 382 -7.35 26.33 -14.71
N ASN A 383 -8.58 26.75 -14.39
CA ASN A 383 -8.97 27.10 -13.03
C ASN A 383 -9.24 25.88 -12.15
N SER A 384 -9.55 24.74 -12.75
CA SER A 384 -9.85 23.47 -12.06
C SER A 384 -9.45 22.30 -12.94
N GLY A 385 -8.97 21.23 -12.30
CA GLY A 385 -8.57 20.01 -12.96
C GLY A 385 -7.42 19.33 -12.25
N THR A 386 -7.03 18.17 -12.74
CA THR A 386 -5.88 17.40 -12.21
C THR A 386 -4.62 17.76 -12.99
N LEU A 387 -3.62 18.31 -12.28
CA LEU A 387 -2.33 18.65 -12.87
C LEU A 387 -1.55 17.37 -13.21
N VAL A 388 -1.07 17.29 -14.43
CA VAL A 388 -0.18 16.24 -14.91
C VAL A 388 1.25 16.65 -14.62
N ILE A 389 1.91 15.93 -13.70
CA ILE A 389 3.34 16.11 -13.39
C ILE A 389 4.17 15.51 -14.53
N GLY A 390 3.74 14.39 -15.08
CA GLY A 390 4.37 13.72 -16.21
C GLY A 390 3.53 12.61 -16.79
N THR A 391 3.97 12.04 -17.89
CA THR A 391 3.34 10.87 -18.51
C THR A 391 4.37 9.76 -18.69
N ILE A 392 3.91 8.51 -18.63
CA ILE A 392 4.75 7.34 -18.87
C ILE A 392 4.89 7.13 -20.39
N CYS A 393 6.09 6.94 -20.88
CA CYS A 393 6.34 6.68 -22.29
C CYS A 393 5.60 5.41 -22.77
N GLY A 394 4.94 5.51 -23.92
CA GLY A 394 4.14 4.42 -24.48
C GLY A 394 2.78 4.22 -23.80
N SER A 395 2.45 5.00 -22.76
CA SER A 395 1.16 4.93 -22.10
C SER A 395 0.03 5.51 -22.99
N PRO A 396 -1.22 5.16 -22.68
CA PRO A 396 -2.38 5.72 -23.39
C PRO A 396 -2.42 7.26 -23.38
N ALA A 397 -2.10 7.90 -22.25
CA ALA A 397 -2.07 9.35 -22.13
C ALA A 397 -0.95 9.99 -22.98
N ALA A 398 0.27 9.42 -22.94
CA ALA A 398 1.38 9.91 -23.76
C ALA A 398 1.08 9.78 -25.26
N THR A 399 0.48 8.66 -25.67
CA THR A 399 0.06 8.42 -27.06
C THR A 399 -1.03 9.41 -27.50
N ALA A 400 -1.92 9.80 -26.59
CA ALA A 400 -2.95 10.83 -26.85
C ALA A 400 -2.38 12.26 -26.91
N GLY A 401 -1.10 12.46 -26.51
CA GLY A 401 -0.46 13.76 -26.50
C GLY A 401 -0.67 14.57 -25.22
N VAL A 402 -0.99 13.92 -24.11
CA VAL A 402 -0.93 14.52 -22.78
C VAL A 402 0.54 14.67 -22.39
N THR A 403 0.93 15.84 -21.89
CA THR A 403 2.32 16.16 -21.49
C THR A 403 2.36 16.73 -20.09
N ALA A 404 3.53 16.78 -19.49
CA ALA A 404 3.75 17.48 -18.22
C ALA A 404 3.23 18.94 -18.30
N GLY A 405 2.63 19.41 -17.24
CA GLY A 405 1.98 20.73 -17.16
C GLY A 405 0.59 20.78 -17.76
N SER A 406 0.11 19.75 -18.47
CA SER A 406 -1.28 19.65 -18.87
C SER A 406 -2.20 19.54 -17.64
N VAL A 407 -3.46 19.93 -17.79
CA VAL A 407 -4.49 19.78 -16.75
C VAL A 407 -5.65 18.96 -17.31
N VAL A 408 -5.86 17.77 -16.75
CA VAL A 408 -7.01 16.93 -17.08
C VAL A 408 -8.26 17.52 -16.42
N THR A 409 -9.28 17.78 -17.22
CA THR A 409 -10.50 18.46 -16.77
C THR A 409 -11.73 17.55 -16.73
N SER A 410 -11.76 16.48 -17.56
CA SER A 410 -12.86 15.52 -17.52
C SER A 410 -12.50 14.14 -18.06
N VAL A 411 -13.26 13.14 -17.59
CA VAL A 411 -13.27 11.76 -18.09
C VAL A 411 -14.71 11.44 -18.49
N ASN A 412 -14.97 11.08 -19.74
CA ASN A 412 -16.31 10.84 -20.30
C ASN A 412 -17.30 11.99 -19.99
N GLY A 413 -16.83 13.24 -20.05
CA GLY A 413 -17.62 14.43 -19.72
C GLY A 413 -17.82 14.69 -18.22
N GLN A 414 -17.46 13.75 -17.35
CA GLN A 414 -17.49 13.97 -15.90
C GLN A 414 -16.26 14.80 -15.48
N ALA A 415 -16.47 15.94 -14.84
CA ALA A 415 -15.41 16.82 -14.39
C ALA A 415 -14.52 16.12 -13.34
N VAL A 416 -13.21 16.31 -13.46
CA VAL A 416 -12.20 15.82 -12.51
C VAL A 416 -11.39 17.02 -12.01
N GLY A 417 -11.55 17.36 -10.73
CA GLY A 417 -10.94 18.55 -10.14
C GLY A 417 -9.61 18.28 -9.42
N ALA A 418 -9.41 17.07 -8.92
CA ALA A 418 -8.25 16.71 -8.14
C ALA A 418 -7.77 15.29 -8.49
N PRO A 419 -6.53 14.91 -8.13
CA PRO A 419 -6.00 13.56 -8.38
C PRO A 419 -6.94 12.43 -7.94
N GLN A 420 -7.53 12.53 -6.75
CA GLN A 420 -8.45 11.52 -6.23
C GLN A 420 -9.73 11.40 -7.08
N THR A 421 -10.24 12.53 -7.60
CA THR A 421 -11.43 12.50 -8.47
C THR A 421 -11.13 11.89 -9.84
N LEU A 422 -9.92 12.11 -10.36
CA LEU A 422 -9.45 11.46 -11.59
C LEU A 422 -9.30 9.95 -11.37
N HIS A 423 -8.65 9.55 -10.25
CA HIS A 423 -8.51 8.16 -9.88
C HIS A 423 -9.87 7.46 -9.74
N GLY A 424 -10.80 8.06 -8.98
CA GLY A 424 -12.16 7.52 -8.81
C GLY A 424 -12.98 7.49 -10.10
N ALA A 425 -12.76 8.42 -11.04
CA ALA A 425 -13.41 8.41 -12.34
C ALA A 425 -12.90 7.27 -13.22
N LEU A 426 -11.59 7.02 -13.24
CA LEU A 426 -10.96 5.94 -14.01
C LEU A 426 -11.22 4.58 -13.39
N GLY A 427 -11.21 4.45 -12.06
CA GLY A 427 -11.40 3.19 -11.34
C GLY A 427 -12.74 2.47 -11.60
N LYS A 428 -13.71 3.16 -12.19
CA LYS A 428 -15.00 2.57 -12.61
C LYS A 428 -14.89 1.69 -13.86
N PHE A 429 -13.77 1.76 -14.56
CA PHE A 429 -13.53 1.01 -15.81
C PHE A 429 -12.63 -0.21 -15.55
N ARG A 430 -12.46 -1.01 -16.59
CA ARG A 430 -11.52 -2.13 -16.62
C ARG A 430 -10.46 -1.88 -17.69
N PRO A 431 -9.29 -2.49 -17.61
CA PRO A 431 -8.34 -2.50 -18.72
C PRO A 431 -9.00 -2.94 -20.02
N GLY A 432 -8.69 -2.25 -21.12
CA GLY A 432 -9.33 -2.41 -22.42
C GLY A 432 -10.52 -1.48 -22.67
N ALA A 433 -11.08 -0.85 -21.64
CA ALA A 433 -12.14 0.14 -21.82
C ALA A 433 -11.60 1.42 -22.48
N THR A 434 -12.40 2.00 -23.37
CA THR A 434 -12.11 3.30 -24.00
C THR A 434 -12.86 4.39 -23.27
N VAL A 435 -12.15 5.45 -22.87
CA VAL A 435 -12.69 6.63 -22.22
C VAL A 435 -12.36 7.88 -23.03
N SER A 436 -13.27 8.86 -23.02
CA SER A 436 -13.00 10.20 -23.55
C SER A 436 -12.28 11.03 -22.50
N LEU A 437 -11.01 11.35 -22.73
CA LEU A 437 -10.19 12.18 -21.84
C LEU A 437 -10.13 13.59 -22.39
N THR A 438 -10.46 14.60 -21.57
CA THR A 438 -10.35 16.02 -21.94
C THR A 438 -9.30 16.69 -21.05
N TRP A 439 -8.41 17.49 -21.67
CA TRP A 439 -7.39 18.24 -20.96
C TRP A 439 -7.08 19.58 -21.62
N VAL A 440 -6.48 20.48 -20.86
CA VAL A 440 -5.89 21.71 -21.37
C VAL A 440 -4.38 21.54 -21.44
N THR A 441 -3.77 21.89 -22.57
CA THR A 441 -2.30 21.83 -22.73
C THR A 441 -1.62 23.01 -22.03
N PRO A 442 -0.30 22.96 -21.76
CA PRO A 442 0.45 24.12 -21.25
C PRO A 442 0.34 25.38 -22.10
N SER A 443 0.09 25.24 -23.43
CA SER A 443 -0.18 26.36 -24.34
C SER A 443 -1.62 26.88 -24.33
N GLY A 444 -2.49 26.35 -23.44
CA GLY A 444 -3.89 26.77 -23.32
C GLY A 444 -4.86 26.12 -24.30
N GLN A 445 -4.44 25.16 -25.10
CA GLN A 445 -5.32 24.46 -26.05
C GLN A 445 -6.16 23.41 -25.32
N HIS A 446 -7.47 23.41 -25.54
CA HIS A 446 -8.37 22.35 -25.13
C HIS A 446 -8.28 21.18 -26.09
N LYS A 447 -8.04 19.99 -25.57
CA LYS A 447 -7.97 18.73 -26.33
C LYS A 447 -8.88 17.68 -25.72
N THR A 448 -9.43 16.84 -26.59
CA THR A 448 -10.19 15.65 -26.21
C THR A 448 -9.75 14.50 -27.10
N ALA A 449 -9.52 13.32 -26.50
CA ALA A 449 -9.21 12.11 -27.25
C ALA A 449 -9.86 10.89 -26.60
N ASN A 450 -10.20 9.91 -27.42
CA ASN A 450 -10.56 8.58 -26.93
C ASN A 450 -9.29 7.81 -26.58
N VAL A 451 -9.20 7.38 -25.34
CA VAL A 451 -8.04 6.72 -24.78
C VAL A 451 -8.44 5.32 -24.31
N THR A 452 -7.79 4.28 -24.83
CA THR A 452 -8.02 2.91 -24.37
C THR A 452 -7.12 2.63 -23.17
N LEU A 453 -7.74 2.35 -22.02
CA LEU A 453 -7.03 2.08 -20.77
C LEU A 453 -6.30 0.75 -20.86
N THR A 454 -5.07 0.69 -20.36
CA THR A 454 -4.29 -0.54 -20.22
C THR A 454 -4.38 -1.10 -18.80
N ALA A 455 -3.81 -2.29 -18.58
CA ALA A 455 -3.60 -2.82 -17.24
C ALA A 455 -2.50 -2.00 -16.54
N GLY A 456 -2.80 -1.49 -15.38
CA GLY A 456 -1.85 -0.78 -14.52
C GLY A 456 -1.24 -1.68 -13.45
N PRO A 457 -0.23 -1.19 -12.72
CA PRO A 457 0.26 -1.88 -11.53
C PRO A 457 -0.84 -1.95 -10.47
N PRO A 458 -0.83 -2.95 -9.58
CA PRO A 458 -1.69 -3.00 -8.40
C PRO A 458 -1.50 -1.74 -7.52
N LEU A 459 -2.55 -1.34 -6.81
CA LEU A 459 -2.57 -0.16 -5.93
C LEU A 459 -2.27 -0.58 -4.50
#